data_900e11f1ba36314d7c61d4123c263701
#
_entry.id   900e11f1ba36314d7c61d4123c263701
#
_cell.length_a   1.000
_cell.length_b   1.000
_cell.length_c   1.000
_cell.angle_alpha   90.00
_cell.angle_beta   90.00
_cell.angle_gamma   90.00
#
_symmetry.space_group_name_H-M   'P 1'
#
loop_
_entity.id
_entity.type
_entity.pdbx_description
1 polymer ?
#
loop_
_entity_poly.entity_id
_entity_poly.type
_entity_poly.pdbx_seq_one_letter_code
_entity_poly.pdbx_strand_id
1 'polypeptide(L)'
;MTDAHEQDEEIIEHDLIAAHAERAESELFRHNKALLGAQHTGCWFNTDVCDASRPIEAHHIVEWSEWPKVDPIRLKALLISFDPYGYSARMAAQPIDTPDDIRNLILLYDRCHRGVGLGAHHLTWPTSWARKARRDGENITAEERAMRSPIEVEKSN
;
A
#
# COMPACT_ATOMS: atom_id res chain seq x y z
N MET A 1 -33.25 23.36 1.42
CA MET A 1 -32.37 22.55 0.54
C MET A 1 -31.14 23.38 0.30
N THR A 2 -29.96 22.84 0.58
CA THR A 2 -28.70 23.47 0.15
C THR A 2 -28.44 23.09 -1.29
N ASP A 3 -28.05 24.06 -2.12
CA ASP A 3 -27.66 23.80 -3.50
C ASP A 3 -26.41 22.92 -3.53
N ALA A 4 -26.28 22.09 -4.58
CA ALA A 4 -25.07 21.33 -4.83
C ALA A 4 -23.89 22.32 -4.97
N HIS A 5 -22.79 22.05 -4.28
CA HIS A 5 -21.58 22.85 -4.36
C HIS A 5 -20.40 21.93 -4.65
N GLU A 6 -19.47 22.45 -5.42
CA GLU A 6 -18.20 21.80 -5.70
C GLU A 6 -17.21 22.17 -4.58
N GLN A 7 -16.51 21.20 -4.06
CA GLN A 7 -15.46 21.40 -3.07
C GLN A 7 -14.16 20.88 -3.66
N ASP A 8 -13.26 21.81 -3.95
CA ASP A 8 -11.88 21.50 -4.35
C ASP A 8 -11.01 21.41 -3.10
N GLU A 9 -10.41 20.26 -2.87
CA GLU A 9 -9.39 20.05 -1.84
C GLU A 9 -8.06 19.71 -2.50
N GLU A 10 -7.04 20.53 -2.26
CA GLU A 10 -5.66 20.20 -2.61
C GLU A 10 -4.97 19.66 -1.36
N ILE A 11 -4.75 18.33 -1.31
CA ILE A 11 -4.03 17.68 -0.22
C ILE A 11 -2.60 17.42 -0.72
N ILE A 12 -1.63 18.14 -0.14
CA ILE A 12 -0.21 17.88 -0.37
C ILE A 12 0.29 17.03 0.80
N GLU A 13 0.38 15.72 0.57
CA GLU A 13 1.00 14.80 1.51
C GLU A 13 2.40 14.42 1.03
N HIS A 14 3.33 14.39 1.98
CA HIS A 14 4.69 13.94 1.73
C HIS A 14 4.99 12.74 2.62
N ASP A 15 5.00 11.56 2.04
CA ASP A 15 5.47 10.35 2.69
C ASP A 15 6.91 10.05 2.32
N LEU A 16 7.73 9.82 3.36
CA LEU A 16 9.09 9.34 3.19
C LEU A 16 9.08 7.83 3.29
N ILE A 17 9.45 7.18 2.20
CA ILE A 17 9.71 5.75 2.15
C ILE A 17 11.20 5.56 2.41
N ALA A 18 11.55 4.66 3.33
CA ALA A 18 12.94 4.35 3.61
C ALA A 18 13.65 3.84 2.36
N ALA A 19 14.89 4.28 2.14
CA ALA A 19 15.71 3.74 1.07
C ALA A 19 15.86 2.22 1.23
N HIS A 20 15.59 1.48 0.18
CA HIS A 20 15.66 0.02 0.17
C HIS A 20 16.23 -0.49 -1.15
N ALA A 21 16.87 -1.66 -1.11
CA ALA A 21 17.33 -2.35 -2.31
C ALA A 21 16.13 -3.02 -3.02
N GLU A 22 16.27 -3.27 -4.32
CA GLU A 22 15.31 -4.10 -5.02
C GLU A 22 15.19 -5.48 -4.36
N ARG A 23 13.96 -5.95 -4.21
CA ARG A 23 13.66 -7.24 -3.62
C ARG A 23 13.21 -8.22 -4.69
N ALA A 24 13.83 -9.40 -4.72
CA ALA A 24 13.32 -10.51 -5.51
C ALA A 24 12.02 -11.05 -4.87
N GLU A 25 11.05 -11.41 -5.71
CA GLU A 25 9.82 -12.08 -5.24
C GLU A 25 10.16 -13.38 -4.51
N SER A 26 9.71 -13.53 -3.28
CA SER A 26 9.85 -14.77 -2.52
C SER A 26 8.95 -15.88 -3.10
N GLU A 27 9.23 -17.12 -2.74
CA GLU A 27 8.37 -18.26 -3.12
C GLU A 27 6.96 -18.10 -2.54
N LEU A 28 6.86 -17.65 -1.28
CA LEU A 28 5.57 -17.40 -0.62
C LEU A 28 4.79 -16.28 -1.32
N PHE A 29 5.45 -15.20 -1.71
CA PHE A 29 4.80 -14.13 -2.47
C PHE A 29 4.21 -14.65 -3.78
N ARG A 30 5.00 -15.40 -4.56
CA ARG A 30 4.53 -15.98 -5.83
C ARG A 30 3.35 -16.94 -5.63
N HIS A 31 3.41 -17.78 -4.58
CA HIS A 31 2.33 -18.69 -4.23
C HIS A 31 1.04 -17.92 -3.87
N ASN A 32 1.14 -16.95 -2.98
CA ASN A 32 -0.02 -16.17 -2.50
C ASN A 32 -0.61 -15.29 -3.61
N LYS A 33 0.22 -14.70 -4.46
CA LYS A 33 -0.21 -13.98 -5.66
C LYS A 33 -1.01 -14.88 -6.62
N ALA A 34 -0.52 -16.10 -6.87
CA ALA A 34 -1.21 -17.06 -7.71
C ALA A 34 -2.55 -17.50 -7.09
N LEU A 35 -2.57 -17.74 -5.78
CA LEU A 35 -3.77 -18.13 -5.04
C LEU A 35 -4.83 -17.01 -5.07
N LEU A 36 -4.43 -15.76 -4.82
CA LEU A 36 -5.33 -14.60 -4.93
C LEU A 36 -5.88 -14.46 -6.34
N GLY A 37 -5.03 -14.55 -7.38
CA GLY A 37 -5.46 -14.45 -8.78
C GLY A 37 -6.39 -15.57 -9.22
N ALA A 38 -6.31 -16.76 -8.60
CA ALA A 38 -7.22 -17.87 -8.88
C ALA A 38 -8.59 -17.72 -8.19
N GLN A 39 -8.65 -17.03 -7.06
CA GLN A 39 -9.86 -16.93 -6.24
C GLN A 39 -10.61 -15.59 -6.42
N HIS A 40 -9.90 -14.55 -6.84
CA HIS A 40 -10.44 -13.21 -6.99
C HIS A 40 -10.13 -12.65 -8.37
N THR A 41 -11.13 -12.09 -9.01
CA THR A 41 -10.99 -11.46 -10.33
C THR A 41 -11.04 -9.96 -10.21
N GLY A 42 -10.13 -9.30 -10.94
CA GLY A 42 -10.13 -7.85 -11.08
C GLY A 42 -9.32 -7.10 -10.01
N CYS A 43 -9.21 -5.82 -10.24
CA CYS A 43 -8.49 -4.88 -9.39
C CYS A 43 -9.32 -4.55 -8.16
N TRP A 44 -8.67 -4.52 -6.99
CA TRP A 44 -9.34 -4.15 -5.75
C TRP A 44 -9.89 -2.70 -5.78
N PHE A 45 -9.23 -1.78 -6.47
CA PHE A 45 -9.73 -0.41 -6.60
C PHE A 45 -11.08 -0.36 -7.33
N ASN A 46 -11.28 -1.24 -8.33
CA ASN A 46 -12.52 -1.35 -9.10
C ASN A 46 -13.15 0.00 -9.48
N THR A 47 -12.34 0.89 -10.03
CA THR A 47 -12.71 2.23 -10.44
C THR A 47 -12.79 2.33 -11.96
N ASP A 48 -13.31 3.43 -12.47
CA ASP A 48 -13.38 3.75 -13.90
C ASP A 48 -12.00 3.87 -14.58
N VAL A 49 -10.94 4.08 -13.80
CA VAL A 49 -9.54 4.09 -14.29
C VAL A 49 -8.94 2.69 -14.40
N CYS A 50 -9.61 1.66 -13.89
CA CYS A 50 -9.18 0.28 -14.02
C CYS A 50 -9.35 -0.22 -15.46
N ASP A 51 -8.28 -0.80 -16.00
CA ASP A 51 -8.27 -1.41 -17.33
C ASP A 51 -8.07 -2.91 -17.20
N ALA A 52 -9.17 -3.66 -17.39
CA ALA A 52 -9.18 -5.11 -17.25
C ALA A 52 -8.37 -5.86 -18.35
N SER A 53 -7.95 -5.15 -19.41
CA SER A 53 -7.04 -5.72 -20.41
C SER A 53 -5.57 -5.76 -19.95
N ARG A 54 -5.26 -5.09 -18.86
CA ARG A 54 -3.92 -4.96 -18.30
C ARG A 54 -3.58 -6.13 -17.36
N PRO A 55 -2.28 -6.46 -17.21
CA PRO A 55 -1.84 -7.44 -16.23
C PRO A 55 -2.28 -7.09 -14.82
N ILE A 56 -2.66 -8.12 -14.05
CA ILE A 56 -2.96 -7.98 -12.63
C ILE A 56 -1.69 -8.31 -11.82
N GLU A 57 -1.43 -7.49 -10.83
CA GLU A 57 -0.26 -7.58 -9.95
C GLU A 57 -0.69 -7.65 -8.49
N ALA A 58 0.12 -8.25 -7.63
CA ALA A 58 -0.10 -8.19 -6.19
C ALA A 58 0.70 -7.02 -5.59
N HIS A 59 0.07 -6.29 -4.69
CA HIS A 59 0.63 -5.16 -3.96
C HIS A 59 0.54 -5.42 -2.46
N HIS A 60 1.57 -5.04 -1.70
CA HIS A 60 1.57 -5.13 -0.24
C HIS A 60 0.74 -4.00 0.37
N ILE A 61 -0.18 -4.32 1.28
CA ILE A 61 -0.94 -3.31 2.06
C ILE A 61 0.03 -2.54 2.96
N VAL A 62 0.90 -3.27 3.66
CA VAL A 62 2.04 -2.71 4.37
C VAL A 62 3.29 -3.14 3.62
N GLU A 63 4.01 -2.17 3.07
CA GLU A 63 5.20 -2.40 2.25
C GLU A 63 6.26 -3.21 2.99
N TRP A 64 6.93 -4.10 2.27
CA TRP A 64 7.96 -4.96 2.82
C TRP A 64 9.15 -4.15 3.40
N SER A 65 9.45 -2.97 2.87
CA SER A 65 10.48 -2.06 3.38
C SER A 65 10.17 -1.51 4.78
N GLU A 66 8.89 -1.41 5.12
CA GLU A 66 8.42 -0.97 6.44
C GLU A 66 8.34 -2.12 7.47
N TRP A 67 8.43 -3.36 7.00
CA TRP A 67 8.23 -4.55 7.83
C TRP A 67 9.09 -4.62 9.10
N PRO A 68 10.38 -4.23 9.10
CA PRO A 68 11.22 -4.22 10.31
C PRO A 68 10.71 -3.29 11.42
N LYS A 69 9.91 -2.28 11.06
CA LYS A 69 9.38 -1.26 11.97
C LYS A 69 7.97 -1.58 12.49
N VAL A 70 7.38 -2.66 12.00
CA VAL A 70 5.98 -3.01 12.28
C VAL A 70 5.83 -3.62 13.67
N ASP A 71 4.79 -3.18 14.38
CA ASP A 71 4.28 -3.83 15.58
C ASP A 71 3.28 -4.92 15.19
N PRO A 72 3.50 -6.19 15.57
CA PRO A 72 2.63 -7.30 15.15
C PRO A 72 1.18 -7.17 15.61
N ILE A 73 0.94 -6.54 16.76
CA ILE A 73 -0.42 -6.37 17.30
C ILE A 73 -1.16 -5.32 16.47
N ARG A 74 -0.50 -4.20 16.20
CA ARG A 74 -1.06 -3.11 15.38
C ARG A 74 -1.26 -3.54 13.94
N LEU A 75 -0.32 -4.30 13.37
CA LEU A 75 -0.45 -4.89 12.05
C LEU A 75 -1.69 -5.77 11.96
N LYS A 76 -1.85 -6.69 12.92
CA LYS A 76 -3.01 -7.58 12.96
C LYS A 76 -4.32 -6.79 13.04
N ALA A 77 -4.40 -5.76 13.88
CA ALA A 77 -5.57 -4.91 14.00
C ALA A 77 -5.86 -4.17 12.68
N LEU A 78 -4.82 -3.65 12.02
CA LEU A 78 -4.93 -3.00 10.72
C LEU A 78 -5.49 -3.96 9.67
N LEU A 79 -4.90 -5.14 9.52
CA LEU A 79 -5.29 -6.11 8.51
C LEU A 79 -6.66 -6.77 8.79
N ILE A 80 -7.12 -6.79 10.03
CA ILE A 80 -8.51 -7.17 10.36
C ILE A 80 -9.48 -6.05 9.96
N SER A 81 -9.12 -4.80 10.18
CA SER A 81 -9.97 -3.65 9.81
C SER A 81 -10.00 -3.42 8.30
N PHE A 82 -8.95 -3.83 7.59
CA PHE A 82 -8.87 -3.80 6.13
C PHE A 82 -8.61 -5.21 5.61
N ASP A 83 -9.68 -5.96 5.42
CA ASP A 83 -9.65 -7.37 4.99
C ASP A 83 -10.43 -7.57 3.69
N PRO A 84 -9.87 -7.10 2.55
CA PRO A 84 -10.58 -7.06 1.27
C PRO A 84 -11.05 -8.43 0.78
N TYR A 85 -10.40 -9.50 1.22
CA TYR A 85 -10.69 -10.87 0.77
C TYR A 85 -11.13 -11.82 1.90
N GLY A 86 -11.28 -11.33 3.13
CA GLY A 86 -11.72 -12.12 4.26
C GLY A 86 -10.66 -13.09 4.82
N TYR A 87 -9.38 -12.94 4.45
CA TYR A 87 -8.32 -13.82 4.96
C TYR A 87 -7.95 -13.51 6.40
N SER A 88 -7.95 -12.23 6.79
CA SER A 88 -7.60 -11.84 8.16
C SER A 88 -8.59 -12.38 9.17
N ALA A 89 -9.87 -12.35 8.84
CA ALA A 89 -10.91 -12.97 9.68
C ALA A 89 -10.74 -14.48 9.79
N ARG A 90 -10.51 -15.18 8.66
CA ARG A 90 -10.36 -16.64 8.63
C ARG A 90 -9.09 -17.13 9.33
N MET A 91 -8.02 -16.35 9.28
CA MET A 91 -6.70 -16.70 9.82
C MET A 91 -6.36 -15.92 11.10
N ALA A 92 -7.38 -15.43 11.81
CA ALA A 92 -7.18 -14.54 12.96
C ALA A 92 -6.33 -15.14 14.09
N ALA A 93 -6.32 -16.48 14.23
CA ALA A 93 -5.50 -17.18 15.22
C ALA A 93 -4.02 -17.35 14.81
N GLN A 94 -3.69 -17.14 13.53
CA GLN A 94 -2.35 -17.36 13.02
C GLN A 94 -1.51 -16.08 13.13
N PRO A 95 -0.20 -16.20 13.45
CA PRO A 95 0.71 -15.05 13.41
C PRO A 95 0.87 -14.53 11.97
N ILE A 96 1.35 -13.30 11.85
CA ILE A 96 1.72 -12.67 10.58
C ILE A 96 3.21 -12.39 10.66
N ASP A 97 4.03 -13.28 10.11
CA ASP A 97 5.48 -13.29 10.34
C ASP A 97 6.28 -12.74 9.14
N THR A 98 5.62 -12.47 8.04
CA THR A 98 6.27 -12.04 6.79
C THR A 98 5.39 -11.01 6.04
N PRO A 99 6.00 -10.05 5.34
CA PRO A 99 5.27 -9.12 4.49
C PRO A 99 4.48 -9.81 3.37
N ASP A 100 4.91 -11.01 2.98
CA ASP A 100 4.30 -11.79 1.90
C ASP A 100 3.10 -12.63 2.32
N ASP A 101 2.65 -12.47 3.57
CA ASP A 101 1.42 -13.11 4.05
C ASP A 101 0.22 -12.67 3.19
N ILE A 102 -0.65 -13.63 2.83
CA ILE A 102 -1.78 -13.37 1.94
C ILE A 102 -2.71 -12.27 2.46
N ARG A 103 -2.79 -12.10 3.79
CA ARG A 103 -3.57 -11.03 4.44
C ARG A 103 -3.03 -9.63 4.17
N ASN A 104 -1.75 -9.54 3.79
CA ASN A 104 -1.07 -8.28 3.49
C ASN A 104 -1.01 -7.98 1.99
N LEU A 105 -1.76 -8.70 1.17
CA LEU A 105 -1.71 -8.56 -0.29
C LEU A 105 -3.07 -8.14 -0.85
N ILE A 106 -3.03 -7.25 -1.85
CA ILE A 106 -4.18 -6.90 -2.70
C ILE A 106 -3.82 -7.04 -4.17
N LEU A 107 -4.82 -7.31 -5.00
CA LEU A 107 -4.66 -7.37 -6.45
C LEU A 107 -5.00 -6.03 -7.09
N LEU A 108 -4.09 -5.53 -7.91
CA LEU A 108 -4.26 -4.29 -8.65
C LEU A 108 -3.87 -4.51 -10.12
N TYR A 109 -4.57 -3.88 -11.07
CA TYR A 109 -4.02 -3.78 -12.42
C TYR A 109 -2.74 -2.94 -12.40
N ASP A 110 -1.82 -3.20 -13.29
CA ASP A 110 -0.49 -2.54 -13.33
C ASP A 110 -0.58 -1.01 -13.30
N ARG A 111 -1.58 -0.43 -13.99
CA ARG A 111 -1.85 1.01 -13.96
C ARG A 111 -2.32 1.49 -12.57
N CYS A 112 -3.18 0.72 -11.93
CA CYS A 112 -3.65 1.00 -10.57
C CYS A 112 -2.57 0.74 -9.51
N HIS A 113 -1.57 -0.07 -9.83
CA HIS A 113 -0.44 -0.37 -8.98
C HIS A 113 0.68 0.67 -9.11
N ARG A 114 1.13 0.92 -10.36
CA ARG A 114 2.35 1.69 -10.65
C ARG A 114 2.13 2.91 -11.57
N GLY A 115 0.90 3.16 -11.99
CA GLY A 115 0.60 4.27 -12.91
C GLY A 115 0.91 5.63 -12.28
N VAL A 116 1.57 6.50 -13.05
CA VAL A 116 1.95 7.84 -12.59
C VAL A 116 0.70 8.65 -12.21
N GLY A 117 0.70 9.20 -11.02
CA GLY A 117 -0.38 10.03 -10.47
C GLY A 117 -1.65 9.27 -10.04
N LEU A 118 -1.77 7.98 -10.37
CA LEU A 118 -2.97 7.19 -10.13
C LEU A 118 -2.69 5.87 -9.40
N GLY A 119 -1.47 5.36 -9.50
CA GLY A 119 -1.11 4.05 -8.95
C GLY A 119 -0.91 4.09 -7.44
N ALA A 120 -1.10 2.94 -6.79
CA ALA A 120 -0.95 2.77 -5.34
C ALA A 120 0.40 3.29 -4.80
N HIS A 121 1.48 3.14 -5.58
CA HIS A 121 2.80 3.68 -5.22
C HIS A 121 2.90 5.22 -5.30
N HIS A 122 1.95 5.87 -5.93
CA HIS A 122 1.87 7.33 -6.03
C HIS A 122 0.82 7.94 -5.09
N LEU A 123 0.08 7.11 -4.39
CA LEU A 123 -0.90 7.52 -3.39
C LEU A 123 -0.29 7.34 -2.00
N THR A 124 -0.43 8.34 -1.16
CA THR A 124 0.04 8.28 0.24
C THR A 124 -0.79 7.32 1.09
N TRP A 125 -1.98 6.97 0.62
CA TRP A 125 -2.93 6.15 1.34
C TRP A 125 -2.39 4.75 1.76
N PRO A 126 -1.83 3.89 0.90
CA PRO A 126 -1.25 2.63 1.34
C PRO A 126 -0.06 2.83 2.28
N THR A 127 0.79 3.82 2.01
CA THR A 127 1.98 4.13 2.82
C THR A 127 1.60 4.70 4.18
N SER A 128 0.56 5.54 4.26
CA SER A 128 0.07 6.09 5.53
C SER A 128 -0.50 5.01 6.44
N TRP A 129 -0.99 3.91 5.88
CA TRP A 129 -1.49 2.79 6.67
C TRP A 129 -0.36 2.02 7.37
N ALA A 130 0.81 1.90 6.75
CA ALA A 130 1.99 1.34 7.38
C ALA A 130 2.33 2.08 8.69
N ARG A 131 2.13 3.40 8.75
CA ARG A 131 2.35 4.20 9.94
C ARG A 131 1.48 3.77 11.13
N LYS A 132 0.24 3.33 10.88
CA LYS A 132 -0.65 2.82 11.93
C LYS A 132 -0.16 1.50 12.52
N ALA A 133 0.64 0.76 11.80
CA ALA A 133 1.20 -0.51 12.23
C ALA A 133 2.63 -0.38 12.80
N ARG A 134 3.27 0.80 12.74
CA ARG A 134 4.61 1.01 13.29
C ARG A 134 4.64 0.92 14.82
N ARG A 135 5.79 0.51 15.34
CA ARG A 135 6.09 0.59 16.78
C ARG A 135 6.20 2.05 17.22
N ASP A 136 5.93 2.32 18.49
CA ASP A 136 6.17 3.65 19.05
C ASP A 136 7.66 3.99 18.97
N GLY A 137 8.00 5.21 18.56
CA GLY A 137 9.37 5.68 18.40
C GLY A 137 10.03 5.36 17.06
N GLU A 138 9.44 4.49 16.23
CA GLU A 138 9.91 4.21 14.87
C GLU A 138 9.50 5.33 13.90
N ASN A 139 10.05 6.50 14.10
CA ASN A 139 9.87 7.63 13.22
C ASN A 139 10.90 7.59 12.09
N ILE A 140 10.60 8.31 11.02
CA ILE A 140 11.54 8.54 9.92
C ILE A 140 12.75 9.26 10.48
N THR A 141 13.95 8.72 10.26
CA THR A 141 15.21 9.30 10.74
C THR A 141 15.53 10.62 10.05
N ALA A 142 16.43 11.40 10.64
CA ALA A 142 16.91 12.64 10.02
C ALA A 142 17.60 12.37 8.67
N GLU A 143 18.29 11.24 8.55
CA GLU A 143 18.95 10.81 7.31
C GLU A 143 17.93 10.46 6.22
N GLU A 144 16.87 9.73 6.57
CA GLU A 144 15.76 9.45 5.64
C GLU A 144 15.06 10.74 5.18
N ARG A 145 15.00 11.76 6.05
CA ARG A 145 14.50 13.09 5.68
C ARG A 145 15.47 13.86 4.77
N ALA A 146 16.77 13.72 5.00
CA ALA A 146 17.81 14.41 4.22
C ALA A 146 17.94 13.85 2.79
N MET A 147 17.54 12.61 2.55
CA MET A 147 17.48 11.99 1.22
C MET A 147 16.35 12.56 0.33
N ARG A 148 15.56 13.48 0.84
CA ARG A 148 14.56 14.20 0.08
C ARG A 148 15.24 15.08 -0.97
N SER A 149 15.16 14.75 -2.25
CA SER A 149 15.42 15.71 -3.31
C SER A 149 14.44 16.87 -3.15
N PRO A 150 14.92 18.13 -3.15
CA PRO A 150 14.01 19.26 -3.18
C PRO A 150 13.20 19.15 -4.46
N ILE A 151 11.88 19.07 -4.33
CA ILE A 151 11.00 19.30 -5.48
C ILE A 151 11.26 20.74 -5.87
N GLU A 152 11.92 20.96 -6.99
CA GLU A 152 11.99 22.27 -7.60
C GLU A 152 10.56 22.69 -7.92
N VAL A 153 10.02 23.55 -7.09
CA VAL A 153 8.78 24.26 -7.43
C VAL A 153 9.20 25.25 -8.53
N GLU A 154 9.02 24.83 -9.77
CA GLU A 154 9.07 25.77 -10.89
C GLU A 154 8.03 26.86 -10.60
N LYS A 155 8.54 28.01 -10.18
CA LYS A 155 7.74 29.24 -10.13
C LYS A 155 7.45 29.60 -11.58
N SER A 156 6.27 29.24 -12.05
CA SER A 156 5.72 29.86 -13.25
C SER A 156 5.58 31.36 -12.98
N ASN A 157 6.37 32.12 -13.67
CA ASN A 157 6.19 33.58 -13.82
C ASN A 157 5.02 33.86 -14.74
#